data_714c144a875b88d76ff4efc797fd5747
#
_entry.id   714c144a875b88d76ff4efc797fd5747
#
_cell.length_a   1.000
_cell.length_b   1.000
_cell.length_c   1.000
_cell.angle_alpha   90.00
_cell.angle_beta   90.00
_cell.angle_gamma   90.00
#
_symmetry.space_group_name_H-M   'P 1'
#
loop_
_entity.id
_entity.type
_entity.pdbx_description
1 polymer ?
#
loop_
_entity_poly.entity_id
_entity_poly.type
_entity_poly.pdbx_seq_one_letter_code
_entity_poly.pdbx_strand_id
1 'polypeptide(L)'
;PSAGGMLGGLILHPEDMDPRDPFAGTYERYASATALCLAASRLDPSLTSGRAVFQRMEDPSVRAVVDAWLDQAAAGIVSLIHVYNVPRVVLGGGVMEQPYAIQGVQARTKALLIPGFHGVQVVGAKLGNMAGLYGAAYQVLQTGLGEGCYDL
;
A
#
# COMPACT_ATOMS: atom_id res chain seq x y z
N PRO A 1 18.22 -16.51 -3.47
CA PRO A 1 17.00 -16.22 -2.71
C PRO A 1 16.38 -14.94 -3.25
N SER A 2 15.25 -15.05 -3.91
CA SER A 2 14.55 -13.94 -4.59
C SER A 2 13.49 -13.25 -3.71
N ALA A 3 13.54 -13.44 -2.39
CA ALA A 3 12.55 -12.91 -1.45
C ALA A 3 12.89 -11.51 -0.88
N GLY A 4 13.95 -10.87 -1.37
CA GLY A 4 14.29 -9.51 -0.96
C GLY A 4 13.25 -8.49 -1.41
N GLY A 5 13.00 -7.44 -0.58
CA GLY A 5 12.07 -6.37 -0.92
C GLY A 5 10.60 -6.67 -0.61
N MET A 6 10.29 -7.69 0.19
CA MET A 6 8.92 -7.94 0.66
C MET A 6 8.56 -6.90 1.73
N LEU A 7 8.16 -5.71 1.28
CA LEU A 7 7.85 -4.57 2.15
C LEU A 7 6.62 -4.81 3.02
N GLY A 8 5.69 -5.67 2.59
CA GLY A 8 4.55 -6.09 3.38
C GLY A 8 4.93 -6.81 4.69
N GLY A 9 6.15 -7.36 4.77
CA GLY A 9 6.68 -8.01 5.96
C GLY A 9 7.24 -7.05 7.03
N LEU A 10 7.24 -5.73 6.82
CA LEU A 10 7.60 -4.76 7.86
C LEU A 10 6.73 -4.95 9.10
N ILE A 11 7.34 -5.02 10.28
CA ILE A 11 6.61 -5.10 11.54
C ILE A 11 6.10 -3.70 11.90
N LEU A 12 4.78 -3.54 11.98
CA LEU A 12 4.12 -2.33 12.48
C LEU A 12 3.67 -2.50 13.94
N HIS A 13 3.22 -3.67 14.30
CA HIS A 13 2.63 -4.01 15.59
C HIS A 13 3.37 -5.19 16.22
N PRO A 14 4.55 -4.95 16.83
CA PRO A 14 5.33 -6.03 17.45
C PRO A 14 4.57 -6.75 18.59
N GLU A 15 3.62 -6.05 19.22
CA GLU A 15 2.73 -6.61 20.25
C GLU A 15 1.77 -7.70 19.72
N ASP A 16 1.48 -7.69 18.42
CA ASP A 16 0.57 -8.63 17.76
C ASP A 16 1.31 -9.80 17.07
N MET A 17 2.63 -9.87 17.18
CA MET A 17 3.42 -10.95 16.57
C MET A 17 3.02 -12.32 17.14
N ASP A 18 2.75 -13.29 16.25
CA ASP A 18 2.47 -14.69 16.60
C ASP A 18 3.39 -15.63 15.79
N PRO A 19 4.24 -16.45 16.41
CA PRO A 19 5.08 -17.41 15.69
C PRO A 19 4.31 -18.40 14.81
N ARG A 20 3.01 -18.57 15.03
CA ARG A 20 2.13 -19.45 14.24
C ARG A 20 1.52 -18.74 13.04
N ASP A 21 1.57 -17.40 12.99
CA ASP A 21 1.11 -16.58 11.88
C ASP A 21 2.21 -15.61 11.46
N PRO A 22 3.00 -15.94 10.42
CA PRO A 22 4.13 -15.11 9.98
C PRO A 22 3.74 -13.69 9.51
N PHE A 23 2.47 -13.44 9.27
CA PHE A 23 1.97 -12.11 8.89
C PHE A 23 1.39 -11.32 10.07
N ALA A 24 1.26 -11.90 11.26
CA ALA A 24 0.80 -11.19 12.45
C ALA A 24 1.75 -10.02 12.77
N GLY A 25 1.21 -8.86 13.07
CA GLY A 25 1.96 -7.64 13.35
C GLY A 25 2.58 -6.94 12.14
N THR A 26 2.47 -7.50 10.92
CA THR A 26 3.12 -6.95 9.73
C THR A 26 2.31 -5.87 9.02
N TYR A 27 2.99 -5.05 8.22
CA TYR A 27 2.39 -4.01 7.37
C TYR A 27 1.28 -4.56 6.46
N GLU A 28 1.48 -5.74 5.87
CA GLU A 28 0.47 -6.40 5.03
C GLU A 28 -0.83 -6.66 5.80
N ARG A 29 -0.73 -7.07 7.07
CA ARG A 29 -1.89 -7.38 7.91
C ARG A 29 -2.74 -6.15 8.23
N TYR A 30 -2.15 -4.94 8.27
CA TYR A 30 -2.82 -3.70 8.70
C TYR A 30 -3.08 -2.72 7.56
N ALA A 31 -2.24 -2.67 6.54
CA ALA A 31 -2.25 -1.63 5.50
C ALA A 31 -2.63 -2.14 4.11
N SER A 32 -2.87 -3.44 3.94
CA SER A 32 -3.34 -3.95 2.64
C SER A 32 -4.78 -3.57 2.36
N ALA A 33 -5.19 -3.62 1.07
CA ALA A 33 -6.59 -3.46 0.68
C ALA A 33 -7.50 -4.53 1.31
N THR A 34 -6.98 -5.74 1.52
CA THR A 34 -7.65 -6.83 2.23
C THR A 34 -7.92 -6.45 3.69
N ALA A 35 -6.93 -5.85 4.37
CA ALA A 35 -7.10 -5.39 5.74
C ALA A 35 -8.21 -4.34 5.87
N LEU A 36 -8.27 -3.37 4.94
CA LEU A 36 -9.35 -2.38 4.87
C LEU A 36 -10.73 -3.06 4.74
N CYS A 37 -10.86 -3.99 3.78
CA CYS A 37 -12.13 -4.69 3.55
C CYS A 37 -12.53 -5.54 4.76
N LEU A 38 -11.59 -6.24 5.40
CA LEU A 38 -11.86 -7.02 6.62
C LEU A 38 -12.29 -6.13 7.79
N ALA A 39 -11.69 -4.97 7.97
CA ALA A 39 -12.08 -4.03 9.00
C ALA A 39 -13.49 -3.46 8.74
N ALA A 40 -13.77 -3.07 7.49
CA ALA A 40 -15.09 -2.53 7.11
C ALA A 40 -16.20 -3.59 7.17
N SER A 41 -15.92 -4.84 6.80
CA SER A 41 -16.90 -5.93 6.83
C SER A 41 -17.37 -6.32 8.24
N ARG A 42 -16.62 -5.91 9.28
CA ARG A 42 -17.06 -6.05 10.68
C ARG A 42 -18.18 -5.07 11.04
N LEU A 43 -18.29 -3.95 10.34
CA LEU A 43 -19.38 -2.98 10.49
C LEU A 43 -20.59 -3.40 9.63
N ASP A 44 -20.31 -3.77 8.38
CA ASP A 44 -21.33 -4.19 7.41
C ASP A 44 -20.72 -5.28 6.51
N PRO A 45 -21.23 -6.53 6.58
CA PRO A 45 -20.75 -7.66 5.79
C PRO A 45 -20.80 -7.46 4.26
N SER A 46 -21.54 -6.46 3.77
CA SER A 46 -21.57 -6.11 2.34
C SER A 46 -20.34 -5.35 1.86
N LEU A 47 -19.53 -4.80 2.77
CA LEU A 47 -18.32 -4.02 2.47
C LEU A 47 -17.11 -4.91 2.17
N THR A 48 -17.22 -5.72 1.12
CA THR A 48 -16.22 -6.74 0.75
C THR A 48 -15.17 -6.25 -0.25
N SER A 49 -15.27 -5.02 -0.73
CA SER A 49 -14.32 -4.44 -1.69
C SER A 49 -14.00 -2.98 -1.35
N GLY A 50 -12.80 -2.53 -1.72
CA GLY A 50 -12.43 -1.13 -1.53
C GLY A 50 -13.44 -0.17 -2.17
N ARG A 51 -13.97 -0.50 -3.36
CA ARG A 51 -15.02 0.30 -4.00
C ARG A 51 -16.27 0.43 -3.11
N ALA A 52 -16.78 -0.68 -2.56
CA ALA A 52 -17.93 -0.66 -1.68
C ALA A 52 -17.69 0.17 -0.42
N VAL A 53 -16.51 0.06 0.17
CA VAL A 53 -16.10 0.86 1.34
C VAL A 53 -16.12 2.35 1.01
N PHE A 54 -15.47 2.78 -0.09
CA PHE A 54 -15.40 4.20 -0.46
C PHE A 54 -16.75 4.77 -0.92
N GLN A 55 -17.68 3.95 -1.40
CA GLN A 55 -19.05 4.39 -1.70
C GLN A 55 -19.89 4.68 -0.44
N ARG A 56 -19.44 4.23 0.72
CA ARG A 56 -20.13 4.41 2.01
C ARG A 56 -19.43 5.40 2.94
N MET A 57 -18.57 6.27 2.41
CA MET A 57 -17.79 7.26 3.18
C MET A 57 -18.67 8.34 3.87
N GLU A 58 -19.95 8.44 3.53
CA GLU A 58 -20.91 9.27 4.25
C GLU A 58 -21.23 8.74 5.66
N ASP A 59 -21.06 7.41 5.88
CA ASP A 59 -21.19 6.80 7.20
C ASP A 59 -19.93 7.13 8.02
N PRO A 60 -20.08 7.82 9.19
CA PRO A 60 -18.95 8.17 10.03
C PRO A 60 -18.16 6.96 10.54
N SER A 61 -18.82 5.81 10.76
CA SER A 61 -18.16 4.60 11.23
C SER A 61 -17.28 4.00 10.14
N VAL A 62 -17.74 3.98 8.89
CA VAL A 62 -16.96 3.54 7.72
C VAL A 62 -15.78 4.49 7.50
N ARG A 63 -16.02 5.79 7.57
CA ARG A 63 -14.96 6.80 7.47
C ARG A 63 -13.87 6.60 8.52
N ALA A 64 -14.23 6.34 9.77
CA ALA A 64 -13.29 6.07 10.84
C ALA A 64 -12.42 4.84 10.56
N VAL A 65 -12.99 3.78 9.99
CA VAL A 65 -12.21 2.59 9.56
C VAL A 65 -11.23 2.94 8.46
N VAL A 66 -11.65 3.73 7.46
CA VAL A 66 -10.77 4.17 6.37
C VAL A 66 -9.65 5.04 6.93
N ASP A 67 -9.94 5.98 7.83
CA ASP A 67 -8.94 6.86 8.43
C ASP A 67 -7.91 6.06 9.25
N ALA A 68 -8.34 5.11 10.06
CA ALA A 68 -7.43 4.23 10.81
C ALA A 68 -6.54 3.40 9.87
N TRP A 69 -7.10 2.89 8.76
CA TRP A 69 -6.32 2.19 7.74
C TRP A 69 -5.30 3.11 7.06
N LEU A 70 -5.65 4.37 6.77
CA LEU A 70 -4.73 5.36 6.21
C LEU A 70 -3.57 5.67 7.14
N ASP A 71 -3.79 5.66 8.46
CA ASP A 71 -2.73 5.84 9.46
C ASP A 71 -1.71 4.69 9.39
N GLN A 72 -2.19 3.45 9.28
CA GLN A 72 -1.33 2.27 9.12
C GLN A 72 -0.54 2.31 7.80
N ALA A 73 -1.22 2.67 6.70
CA ALA A 73 -0.59 2.80 5.40
C ALA A 73 0.54 3.85 5.41
N ALA A 74 0.28 5.01 6.01
CA ALA A 74 1.27 6.08 6.12
C ALA A 74 2.46 5.69 7.00
N ALA A 75 2.24 5.02 8.13
CA ALA A 75 3.31 4.60 9.04
C ALA A 75 4.34 3.69 8.35
N GLY A 76 3.88 2.70 7.57
CA GLY A 76 4.78 1.84 6.80
C GLY A 76 5.53 2.61 5.71
N ILE A 77 4.85 3.52 4.98
CA ILE A 77 5.48 4.35 3.94
C ILE A 77 6.57 5.24 4.55
N VAL A 78 6.31 5.86 5.69
CA VAL A 78 7.30 6.68 6.42
C VAL A 78 8.53 5.84 6.78
N SER A 79 8.33 4.63 7.31
CA SER A 79 9.44 3.71 7.63
C SER A 79 10.29 3.39 6.40
N LEU A 80 9.66 3.14 5.25
CA LEU A 80 10.36 2.89 3.99
C LEU A 80 11.12 4.12 3.51
N ILE A 81 10.55 5.32 3.61
CA ILE A 81 11.22 6.56 3.25
C ILE A 81 12.45 6.77 4.10
N HIS A 82 12.37 6.57 5.41
CA HIS A 82 13.49 6.73 6.32
C HIS A 82 14.63 5.72 6.06
N VAL A 83 14.28 4.48 5.65
CA VAL A 83 15.28 3.43 5.37
C VAL A 83 15.94 3.62 4.01
N TYR A 84 15.15 3.88 2.96
CA TYR A 84 15.65 3.91 1.59
C TYR A 84 16.05 5.30 1.10
N ASN A 85 15.63 6.36 1.77
CA ASN A 85 15.89 7.76 1.41
C ASN A 85 15.62 8.05 -0.08
N VAL A 86 14.47 7.59 -0.56
CA VAL A 86 14.08 7.76 -1.97
C VAL A 86 13.49 9.15 -2.23
N PRO A 87 13.71 9.77 -3.39
CA PRO A 87 13.14 11.08 -3.72
C PRO A 87 11.63 11.00 -3.98
N ARG A 88 11.11 9.80 -4.31
CA ARG A 88 9.68 9.61 -4.65
C ARG A 88 9.20 8.22 -4.29
N VAL A 89 7.98 8.16 -3.73
CA VAL A 89 7.19 6.93 -3.54
C VAL A 89 5.98 7.00 -4.46
N VAL A 90 5.78 5.95 -5.27
CA VAL A 90 4.64 5.84 -6.18
C VAL A 90 3.67 4.81 -5.61
N LEU A 91 2.44 5.22 -5.36
CA LEU A 91 1.38 4.39 -4.81
C LEU A 91 0.46 3.93 -5.93
N GLY A 92 0.32 2.62 -6.09
CA GLY A 92 -0.54 1.97 -7.09
C GLY A 92 -1.61 1.09 -6.45
N GLY A 93 -2.43 0.49 -7.31
CA GLY A 93 -3.53 -0.39 -6.92
C GLY A 93 -4.88 0.33 -6.85
N GLY A 94 -5.98 -0.43 -6.99
CA GLY A 94 -7.32 0.14 -7.18
C GLY A 94 -7.81 1.01 -6.02
N VAL A 95 -7.36 0.78 -4.79
CA VAL A 95 -7.73 1.61 -3.63
C VAL A 95 -7.10 3.00 -3.74
N MET A 96 -5.87 3.10 -4.29
CA MET A 96 -5.16 4.38 -4.45
C MET A 96 -5.70 5.23 -5.61
N GLU A 97 -6.63 4.73 -6.41
CA GLU A 97 -7.37 5.53 -7.39
C GLU A 97 -8.45 6.42 -6.71
N GLN A 98 -8.77 6.14 -5.44
CA GLN A 98 -9.72 6.96 -4.68
C GLN A 98 -9.03 8.25 -4.21
N PRO A 99 -9.55 9.44 -4.57
CA PRO A 99 -8.94 10.72 -4.17
C PRO A 99 -8.74 10.85 -2.67
N TYR A 100 -9.70 10.39 -1.87
CA TYR A 100 -9.59 10.41 -0.41
C TYR A 100 -8.43 9.56 0.09
N ALA A 101 -8.21 8.38 -0.50
CA ALA A 101 -7.13 7.48 -0.09
C ALA A 101 -5.76 8.10 -0.37
N ILE A 102 -5.51 8.51 -1.62
CA ILE A 102 -4.21 9.05 -2.00
C ILE A 102 -3.88 10.34 -1.25
N GLN A 103 -4.84 11.27 -1.13
CA GLN A 103 -4.66 12.51 -0.38
C GLN A 103 -4.46 12.25 1.11
N GLY A 104 -5.22 11.29 1.67
CA GLY A 104 -5.12 10.89 3.07
C GLY A 104 -3.74 10.31 3.41
N VAL A 105 -3.21 9.43 2.57
CA VAL A 105 -1.85 8.88 2.74
C VAL A 105 -0.80 9.98 2.60
N GLN A 106 -0.91 10.84 1.58
CA GLN A 106 0.03 11.96 1.37
C GLN A 106 0.11 12.88 2.60
N ALA A 107 -1.04 13.29 3.12
CA ALA A 107 -1.12 14.20 4.26
C ALA A 107 -0.51 13.58 5.53
N ARG A 108 -0.85 12.32 5.82
CA ARG A 108 -0.35 11.59 7.00
C ARG A 108 1.14 11.29 6.89
N THR A 109 1.59 10.84 5.73
CA THR A 109 3.03 10.62 5.49
C THR A 109 3.82 11.89 5.71
N LYS A 110 3.38 13.02 5.13
CA LYS A 110 4.05 14.31 5.31
C LYS A 110 4.10 14.75 6.78
N ALA A 111 3.03 14.50 7.54
CA ALA A 111 2.97 14.85 8.96
C ALA A 111 3.91 14.01 9.84
N LEU A 112 4.18 12.77 9.44
CA LEU A 112 5.00 11.82 10.21
C LEU A 112 6.49 11.85 9.81
N LEU A 113 6.84 12.41 8.65
CA LEU A 113 8.24 12.49 8.22
C LEU A 113 9.05 13.42 9.11
N ILE A 114 10.25 12.97 9.51
CA ILE A 114 11.22 13.85 10.16
C ILE A 114 11.73 14.92 9.17
N PRO A 115 12.10 16.12 9.65
CA PRO A 115 12.34 17.29 8.77
C PRO A 115 13.28 17.05 7.59
N GLY A 116 14.32 16.22 7.74
CA GLY A 116 15.27 15.91 6.68
C GLY A 116 14.69 15.20 5.45
N PHE A 117 13.49 14.65 5.56
CA PHE A 117 12.81 13.88 4.49
C PHE A 117 11.60 14.59 3.89
N HIS A 118 11.30 15.83 4.29
CA HIS A 118 10.13 16.58 3.81
C HIS A 118 10.10 16.85 2.29
N GLY A 119 11.24 16.69 1.60
CA GLY A 119 11.34 16.83 0.15
C GLY A 119 10.85 15.62 -0.64
N VAL A 120 10.57 14.48 0.04
CA VAL A 120 10.09 13.26 -0.61
C VAL A 120 8.68 13.46 -1.17
N GLN A 121 8.48 13.03 -2.41
CA GLN A 121 7.19 13.09 -3.08
C GLN A 121 6.46 11.76 -2.94
N VAL A 122 5.27 11.76 -2.37
CA VAL A 122 4.35 10.61 -2.40
C VAL A 122 3.29 10.90 -3.45
N VAL A 123 3.18 10.06 -4.49
CA VAL A 123 2.30 10.30 -5.63
C VAL A 123 1.52 9.05 -6.02
N GLY A 124 0.33 9.23 -6.59
CA GLY A 124 -0.41 8.13 -7.21
C GLY A 124 0.21 7.70 -8.55
N ALA A 125 0.11 6.41 -8.85
CA ALA A 125 0.54 5.87 -10.13
C ALA A 125 -0.34 6.43 -11.27
N LYS A 126 0.28 7.04 -12.29
CA LYS A 126 -0.46 7.61 -13.44
C LYS A 126 -1.23 6.57 -14.25
N LEU A 127 -0.75 5.32 -14.27
CA LEU A 127 -1.39 4.21 -14.98
C LEU A 127 -2.41 3.46 -14.10
N GLY A 128 -2.67 3.97 -12.89
CA GLY A 128 -3.63 3.38 -11.94
C GLY A 128 -3.36 1.90 -11.69
N ASN A 129 -4.42 1.11 -11.67
CA ASN A 129 -4.35 -0.34 -11.45
C ASN A 129 -3.70 -1.11 -12.61
N MET A 130 -3.54 -0.49 -13.78
CA MET A 130 -2.89 -1.08 -14.95
C MET A 130 -1.36 -0.96 -14.93
N ALA A 131 -0.78 -0.22 -13.98
CA ALA A 131 0.65 0.07 -13.92
C ALA A 131 1.51 -1.21 -13.92
N GLY A 132 1.12 -2.22 -13.14
CA GLY A 132 1.83 -3.50 -13.07
C GLY A 132 1.79 -4.27 -14.40
N LEU A 133 0.64 -4.28 -15.08
CA LEU A 133 0.49 -4.94 -16.39
C LEU A 133 1.36 -4.27 -17.47
N TYR A 134 1.34 -2.94 -17.54
CA TYR A 134 2.20 -2.19 -18.46
C TYR A 134 3.68 -2.40 -18.15
N GLY A 135 4.06 -2.43 -16.86
CA GLY A 135 5.43 -2.69 -16.44
C GLY A 135 5.90 -4.08 -16.85
N ALA A 136 5.09 -5.11 -16.64
CA ALA A 136 5.40 -6.48 -17.06
C ALA A 136 5.53 -6.59 -18.58
N ALA A 137 4.59 -6.01 -19.35
CA ALA A 137 4.65 -5.98 -20.81
C ALA A 137 5.90 -5.25 -21.31
N TYR A 138 6.25 -4.11 -20.71
CA TYR A 138 7.47 -3.37 -21.06
C TYR A 138 8.73 -4.19 -20.79
N GLN A 139 8.80 -4.90 -19.66
CA GLN A 139 9.93 -5.77 -19.33
C GLN A 139 10.12 -6.86 -20.38
N VAL A 140 9.03 -7.54 -20.79
CA VAL A 140 9.07 -8.57 -21.84
C VAL A 140 9.56 -7.98 -23.16
N LEU A 141 9.09 -6.80 -23.56
CA LEU A 141 9.52 -6.13 -24.78
C LEU A 141 11.00 -5.74 -24.74
N GLN A 142 11.53 -5.35 -23.59
CA GLN A 142 12.95 -5.03 -23.42
C GLN A 142 13.83 -6.26 -23.43
N THR A 143 13.41 -7.36 -22.81
CA THR A 143 14.18 -8.62 -22.75
C THR A 143 13.96 -9.52 -23.93
N GLY A 144 12.77 -9.53 -24.54
CA GLY A 144 12.41 -10.40 -25.66
C GLY A 144 12.88 -9.93 -27.04
N LEU A 145 13.39 -8.70 -27.17
CA LEU A 145 13.99 -8.16 -28.40
C LEU A 145 15.52 -8.26 -28.41
N GLY A 146 16.15 -8.73 -27.35
CA GLY A 146 17.59 -8.99 -27.24
C GLY A 146 17.82 -10.36 -26.65
N GLU A 147 18.15 -11.30 -27.51
CA GLU A 147 18.74 -12.63 -27.28
C GLU A 147 18.16 -13.51 -26.14
N GLY A 148 17.45 -14.58 -26.58
CA GLY A 148 17.48 -15.88 -25.89
C GLY A 148 16.94 -15.99 -24.48
N CYS A 149 15.64 -15.84 -24.30
CA CYS A 149 14.98 -16.30 -23.08
C CYS A 149 14.60 -17.80 -23.21
N TYR A 150 15.57 -18.68 -23.36
CA TYR A 150 15.40 -20.14 -23.27
C TYR A 150 16.66 -20.76 -22.66
N ASP A 151 16.84 -20.60 -21.38
CA ASP A 151 17.57 -21.53 -20.51
C ASP A 151 16.90 -21.49 -19.12
N LEU A 152 15.86 -22.31 -18.98
CA LEU A 152 15.32 -22.77 -17.71
C LEU A 152 15.80 -24.18 -17.46
#